data_6db21366cf1ea2863e2edb32c8e35dc4
#
_entry.id   6db21366cf1ea2863e2edb32c8e35dc4
#
_cell.length_a   1.000
_cell.length_b   1.000
_cell.length_c   1.000
_cell.angle_alpha   90.00
_cell.angle_beta   90.00
_cell.angle_gamma   90.00
#
_symmetry.space_group_name_H-M   'P 1'
#
loop_
_entity.id
_entity.type
_entity.pdbx_description
1 polymer ?
#
loop_
_entity_poly.entity_id
_entity_poly.type
_entity_poly.pdbx_seq_one_letter_code
_entity_poly.pdbx_strand_id
1 'polypeptide(L)'
;MATARRERYRKQTREEAKAVALAQLAQAGTAGISVNAIAKEMGMTGPALYRYFASRDELLTELIADAYRDLAAAAAQAVADAAPADRFRALARTLRDWAKRQPDRYLLIFGTPVPGYQAPPETTEIAAGLMRTILDACATAGSAATGSGGAGSGGQPLTELEAELARHLEGAGPWVSGEEPGGELKGRALRTWTRLHGVISLDLQGQFTTMGFDPSVLFEAEIDALMRGG
;
A
#
# COMPACT_ATOMS: atom_id res chain seq x y z
N MET A 1 -16.70 24.58 25.35
CA MET A 1 -16.90 23.16 25.80
C MET A 1 -17.91 22.40 24.93
N ALA A 2 -19.06 22.95 24.55
CA ALA A 2 -20.08 22.27 23.72
C ALA A 2 -19.56 21.90 22.31
N THR A 3 -18.76 22.73 21.66
CA THR A 3 -18.18 22.51 20.33
C THR A 3 -17.24 21.30 20.33
N ALA A 4 -16.29 21.23 21.26
CA ALA A 4 -15.34 20.12 21.38
C ALA A 4 -16.02 18.77 21.70
N ARG A 5 -17.13 18.79 22.45
CA ARG A 5 -17.95 17.58 22.70
C ARG A 5 -18.66 17.13 21.42
N ARG A 6 -19.20 18.06 20.63
CA ARG A 6 -19.88 17.76 19.36
C ARG A 6 -18.90 17.21 18.31
N GLU A 7 -17.70 17.77 18.23
CA GLU A 7 -16.64 17.27 17.34
C GLU A 7 -16.17 15.86 17.70
N ARG A 8 -15.96 15.58 18.98
CA ARG A 8 -15.63 14.22 19.44
C ARG A 8 -16.71 13.21 19.07
N TYR A 9 -17.98 13.56 19.31
CA TYR A 9 -19.09 12.69 18.96
C TYR A 9 -19.18 12.48 17.45
N ARG A 10 -18.97 13.53 16.64
CA ARG A 10 -18.94 13.43 15.19
C ARG A 10 -17.83 12.49 14.71
N LYS A 11 -16.63 12.64 15.25
CA LYS A 11 -15.48 11.77 14.93
C LYS A 11 -15.80 10.31 15.31
N GLN A 12 -16.30 10.06 16.52
CA GLN A 12 -16.65 8.72 16.97
C GLN A 12 -17.68 8.06 16.04
N THR A 13 -18.76 8.77 15.67
CA THR A 13 -19.77 8.24 14.76
C THR A 13 -19.19 7.93 13.37
N ARG A 14 -18.25 8.74 12.86
CA ARG A 14 -17.55 8.43 11.60
C ARG A 14 -16.70 7.16 11.72
N GLU A 15 -15.97 6.98 12.80
CA GLU A 15 -15.16 5.77 13.02
C GLU A 15 -16.06 4.52 13.16
N GLU A 16 -17.17 4.61 13.88
CA GLU A 16 -18.14 3.50 13.97
C GLU A 16 -18.72 3.14 12.59
N ALA A 17 -19.10 4.12 11.78
CA ALA A 17 -19.59 3.90 10.43
C ALA A 17 -18.54 3.25 9.52
N LYS A 18 -17.28 3.66 9.62
CA LYS A 18 -16.17 3.04 8.89
C LYS A 18 -15.93 1.59 9.33
N ALA A 19 -16.05 1.29 10.62
CA ALA A 19 -15.93 -0.08 11.12
C ALA A 19 -17.02 -1.00 10.54
N VAL A 20 -18.27 -0.53 10.52
CA VAL A 20 -19.40 -1.27 9.91
C VAL A 20 -19.19 -1.43 8.41
N ALA A 21 -18.71 -0.39 7.71
CA ALA A 21 -18.41 -0.46 6.27
C ALA A 21 -17.31 -1.49 5.96
N LEU A 22 -16.26 -1.59 6.79
CA LEU A 22 -15.21 -2.62 6.66
C LEU A 22 -15.77 -4.02 6.89
N ALA A 23 -16.72 -4.21 7.82
CA ALA A 23 -17.38 -5.50 8.00
C ALA A 23 -18.24 -5.89 6.77
N GLN A 24 -18.93 -4.93 6.14
CA GLN A 24 -19.64 -5.17 4.88
C GLN A 24 -18.68 -5.47 3.72
N LEU A 25 -17.54 -4.79 3.66
CA LEU A 25 -16.47 -5.04 2.68
C LEU A 25 -15.95 -6.48 2.79
N ALA A 26 -15.68 -6.96 4.01
CA ALA A 26 -15.24 -8.33 4.27
C ALA A 26 -16.25 -9.39 3.81
N GLN A 27 -17.54 -9.11 3.95
CA GLN A 27 -18.62 -10.06 3.61
C GLN A 27 -18.98 -10.09 2.13
N ALA A 28 -19.00 -8.94 1.47
CA ALA A 28 -19.58 -8.80 0.13
C ALA A 28 -18.71 -7.96 -0.84
N GLY A 29 -17.47 -7.70 -0.49
CA GLY A 29 -16.57 -6.86 -1.28
C GLY A 29 -17.04 -5.40 -1.38
N THR A 30 -16.40 -4.65 -2.26
CA THR A 30 -16.68 -3.21 -2.43
C THR A 30 -18.11 -2.93 -2.91
N ALA A 31 -18.72 -3.86 -3.66
CA ALA A 31 -20.11 -3.74 -4.12
C ALA A 31 -21.14 -3.84 -2.98
N GLY A 32 -20.78 -4.52 -1.88
CA GLY A 32 -21.62 -4.68 -0.70
C GLY A 32 -21.75 -3.46 0.19
N ILE A 33 -20.90 -2.44 0.03
CA ILE A 33 -20.92 -1.25 0.87
C ILE A 33 -22.16 -0.39 0.55
N SER A 34 -23.03 -0.26 1.56
CA SER A 34 -24.28 0.50 1.47
C SER A 34 -24.45 1.45 2.66
N VAL A 35 -24.46 2.76 2.41
CA VAL A 35 -24.67 3.80 3.44
C VAL A 35 -25.98 3.56 4.22
N ASN A 36 -27.04 3.12 3.54
CA ASN A 36 -28.32 2.84 4.21
C ASN A 36 -28.25 1.58 5.09
N ALA A 37 -27.55 0.53 4.66
CA ALA A 37 -27.34 -0.66 5.47
C ALA A 37 -26.48 -0.35 6.70
N ILE A 38 -25.39 0.43 6.53
CA ILE A 38 -24.54 0.91 7.62
C ILE A 38 -25.37 1.71 8.64
N ALA A 39 -26.17 2.67 8.18
CA ALA A 39 -27.04 3.45 9.06
C ALA A 39 -27.98 2.55 9.89
N LYS A 40 -28.63 1.58 9.23
CA LYS A 40 -29.51 0.62 9.90
C LYS A 40 -28.79 -0.19 10.97
N GLU A 41 -27.59 -0.67 10.69
CA GLU A 41 -26.77 -1.44 11.64
C GLU A 41 -26.34 -0.60 12.84
N MET A 42 -26.08 0.70 12.64
CA MET A 42 -25.77 1.67 13.69
C MET A 42 -27.01 2.16 14.46
N GLY A 43 -28.22 1.67 14.16
CA GLY A 43 -29.47 2.17 14.75
C GLY A 43 -29.83 3.60 14.33
N MET A 44 -29.33 4.04 13.18
CA MET A 44 -29.56 5.38 12.60
C MET A 44 -30.47 5.31 11.38
N THR A 45 -31.03 6.48 11.01
CA THR A 45 -31.70 6.61 9.71
C THR A 45 -30.69 6.94 8.62
N GLY A 46 -30.93 6.53 7.37
CA GLY A 46 -30.08 6.88 6.23
C GLY A 46 -29.76 8.38 6.15
N PRO A 47 -30.78 9.27 6.18
CA PRO A 47 -30.55 10.73 6.20
C PRO A 47 -29.69 11.23 7.37
N ALA A 48 -29.70 10.54 8.52
CA ALA A 48 -28.85 10.90 9.65
C ALA A 48 -27.37 10.59 9.35
N LEU A 49 -27.08 9.46 8.71
CA LEU A 49 -25.70 9.07 8.33
C LEU A 49 -25.19 9.95 7.18
N TYR A 50 -26.04 10.36 6.23
CA TYR A 50 -25.66 11.29 5.16
C TYR A 50 -25.21 12.68 5.65
N ARG A 51 -25.45 13.05 6.90
CA ARG A 51 -24.84 14.24 7.54
C ARG A 51 -23.39 14.05 7.93
N TYR A 52 -22.91 12.80 7.95
CA TYR A 52 -21.52 12.46 8.25
C TYR A 52 -20.72 12.16 6.98
N PHE A 53 -21.34 11.53 5.99
CA PHE A 53 -20.76 11.23 4.68
C PHE A 53 -21.75 11.64 3.61
N ALA A 54 -21.40 12.65 2.81
CA ALA A 54 -22.31 13.19 1.78
C ALA A 54 -22.65 12.15 0.69
N SER A 55 -21.81 11.14 0.51
CA SER A 55 -22.00 10.07 -0.46
C SER A 55 -21.34 8.76 0.00
N ARG A 56 -21.64 7.66 -0.72
CA ARG A 56 -20.90 6.39 -0.62
C ARG A 56 -19.43 6.58 -0.98
N ASP A 57 -19.15 7.41 -1.98
CA ASP A 57 -17.79 7.65 -2.45
C ASP A 57 -16.96 8.45 -1.44
N GLU A 58 -17.54 9.36 -0.67
CA GLU A 58 -16.85 10.01 0.44
C GLU A 58 -16.44 8.99 1.51
N LEU A 59 -17.35 8.07 1.88
CA LEU A 59 -17.03 6.99 2.81
C LEU A 59 -15.91 6.09 2.27
N LEU A 60 -15.98 5.69 1.00
CA LEU A 60 -14.93 4.90 0.35
C LEU A 60 -13.59 5.64 0.34
N THR A 61 -13.60 6.93 0.02
CA THR A 61 -12.39 7.77 0.04
C THR A 61 -11.72 7.76 1.41
N GLU A 62 -12.49 7.89 2.49
CA GLU A 62 -11.92 7.81 3.84
C GLU A 62 -11.37 6.43 4.18
N LEU A 63 -12.08 5.36 3.83
CA LEU A 63 -11.59 3.99 4.04
C LEU A 63 -10.28 3.73 3.29
N ILE A 64 -10.19 4.18 2.04
CA ILE A 64 -9.00 4.04 1.21
C ILE A 64 -7.85 4.88 1.79
N ALA A 65 -8.11 6.14 2.13
CA ALA A 65 -7.10 7.02 2.72
C ALA A 65 -6.58 6.50 4.05
N ASP A 66 -7.46 5.97 4.91
CA ASP A 66 -7.07 5.37 6.19
C ASP A 66 -6.25 4.10 6.00
N ALA A 67 -6.59 3.26 5.01
CA ALA A 67 -5.82 2.06 4.68
C ALA A 67 -4.40 2.41 4.19
N TYR A 68 -4.26 3.39 3.29
CA TYR A 68 -2.95 3.85 2.84
C TYR A 68 -2.13 4.49 3.96
N ARG A 69 -2.74 5.35 4.81
CA ARG A 69 -2.03 5.97 5.95
C ARG A 69 -1.50 4.93 6.93
N ASP A 70 -2.32 3.94 7.27
CA ASP A 70 -1.96 2.89 8.21
C ASP A 70 -0.82 2.01 7.64
N LEU A 71 -0.91 1.59 6.38
CA LEU A 71 0.14 0.84 5.70
C LEU A 71 1.44 1.65 5.56
N ALA A 72 1.34 2.92 5.15
CA ALA A 72 2.50 3.80 4.99
C ALA A 72 3.18 4.05 6.35
N ALA A 73 2.41 4.26 7.42
CA ALA A 73 2.95 4.43 8.76
C ALA A 73 3.67 3.15 9.26
N ALA A 74 3.07 1.97 9.06
CA ALA A 74 3.69 0.70 9.40
C ALA A 74 4.99 0.46 8.63
N ALA A 75 5.00 0.76 7.33
CA ALA A 75 6.17 0.64 6.46
C ALA A 75 7.30 1.60 6.89
N ALA A 76 6.98 2.87 7.13
CA ALA A 76 7.94 3.88 7.56
C ALA A 76 8.56 3.53 8.93
N GLN A 77 7.74 3.06 9.88
CA GLN A 77 8.22 2.63 11.19
C GLN A 77 9.18 1.44 11.07
N ALA A 78 8.83 0.42 10.28
CA ALA A 78 9.68 -0.76 10.10
C ALA A 78 11.04 -0.40 9.49
N VAL A 79 11.07 0.54 8.53
CA VAL A 79 12.32 1.04 7.93
C VAL A 79 13.14 1.85 8.93
N ALA A 80 12.49 2.68 9.77
CA ALA A 80 13.16 3.50 10.78
C ALA A 80 13.81 2.65 11.88
N ASP A 81 13.14 1.57 12.31
CA ASP A 81 13.61 0.69 13.38
C ASP A 81 14.70 -0.31 12.92
N ALA A 82 14.82 -0.53 11.60
CA ALA A 82 15.76 -1.49 11.06
C ALA A 82 17.16 -0.89 10.82
N ALA A 83 18.20 -1.72 11.02
CA ALA A 83 19.53 -1.37 10.56
C ALA A 83 19.54 -1.15 9.03
N PRO A 84 20.40 -0.28 8.50
CA PRO A 84 20.41 0.07 7.07
C PRO A 84 20.41 -1.15 6.13
N ALA A 85 21.18 -2.19 6.44
CA ALA A 85 21.25 -3.42 5.63
C ALA A 85 19.94 -4.24 5.64
N ASP A 86 19.10 -4.07 6.65
CA ASP A 86 17.88 -4.84 6.85
C ASP A 86 16.60 -4.10 6.43
N ARG A 87 16.69 -2.80 6.12
CA ARG A 87 15.54 -1.93 5.82
C ARG A 87 14.65 -2.48 4.72
N PHE A 88 15.23 -2.96 3.63
CA PHE A 88 14.47 -3.52 2.53
C PHE A 88 13.68 -4.78 2.96
N ARG A 89 14.33 -5.69 3.69
CA ARG A 89 13.68 -6.89 4.20
C ARG A 89 12.59 -6.58 5.22
N ALA A 90 12.85 -5.63 6.12
CA ALA A 90 11.88 -5.17 7.10
C ALA A 90 10.64 -4.57 6.42
N LEU A 91 10.84 -3.70 5.41
CA LEU A 91 9.76 -3.15 4.61
C LEU A 91 8.92 -4.25 3.95
N ALA A 92 9.57 -5.16 3.20
CA ALA A 92 8.89 -6.21 2.45
C ALA A 92 8.04 -7.09 3.37
N ARG A 93 8.60 -7.55 4.50
CA ARG A 93 7.87 -8.35 5.49
C ARG A 93 6.71 -7.58 6.10
N THR A 94 6.90 -6.30 6.42
CA THR A 94 5.83 -5.46 6.98
C THR A 94 4.67 -5.30 6.01
N LEU A 95 4.92 -5.11 4.71
CA LEU A 95 3.87 -5.05 3.69
C LEU A 95 3.04 -6.35 3.68
N ARG A 96 3.70 -7.52 3.69
CA ARG A 96 3.01 -8.81 3.71
C ARG A 96 2.24 -9.04 5.01
N ASP A 97 2.85 -8.78 6.15
CA ASP A 97 2.24 -8.99 7.47
C ASP A 97 1.03 -8.08 7.66
N TRP A 98 1.12 -6.82 7.22
CA TRP A 98 -0.02 -5.91 7.23
C TRP A 98 -1.15 -6.42 6.33
N ALA A 99 -0.83 -6.85 5.12
CA ALA A 99 -1.79 -7.39 4.18
C ALA A 99 -2.51 -8.64 4.74
N LYS A 100 -1.80 -9.53 5.40
CA LYS A 100 -2.38 -10.72 6.05
C LYS A 100 -3.23 -10.39 7.27
N ARG A 101 -2.91 -9.35 8.03
CA ARG A 101 -3.73 -8.89 9.15
C ARG A 101 -4.95 -8.07 8.73
N GLN A 102 -4.89 -7.44 7.56
CA GLN A 102 -5.90 -6.51 7.05
C GLN A 102 -6.24 -6.82 5.57
N PRO A 103 -6.65 -8.09 5.24
CA PRO A 103 -6.80 -8.52 3.84
C PRO A 103 -7.82 -7.68 3.09
N ASP A 104 -8.95 -7.33 3.73
CA ASP A 104 -10.00 -6.54 3.09
C ASP A 104 -9.54 -5.11 2.78
N ARG A 105 -8.75 -4.49 3.68
CA ARG A 105 -8.17 -3.17 3.45
C ARG A 105 -7.09 -3.22 2.38
N TYR A 106 -6.29 -4.29 2.32
CA TYR A 106 -5.30 -4.48 1.26
C TYR A 106 -5.99 -4.61 -0.11
N LEU A 107 -7.01 -5.44 -0.20
CA LEU A 107 -7.77 -5.62 -1.43
C LEU A 107 -8.62 -4.40 -1.81
N LEU A 108 -9.02 -3.57 -0.84
CA LEU A 108 -9.67 -2.30 -1.13
C LEU A 108 -8.75 -1.31 -1.88
N ILE A 109 -7.47 -1.24 -1.51
CA ILE A 109 -6.52 -0.28 -2.10
C ILE A 109 -5.76 -0.84 -3.31
N PHE A 110 -5.59 -2.16 -3.42
CA PHE A 110 -4.80 -2.80 -4.48
C PHE A 110 -5.53 -3.87 -5.27
N GLY A 111 -6.76 -4.18 -4.90
CA GLY A 111 -7.57 -5.19 -5.58
C GLY A 111 -8.33 -4.64 -6.79
N THR A 112 -9.49 -5.23 -7.08
CA THR A 112 -10.31 -4.80 -8.20
C THR A 112 -10.82 -3.37 -8.02
N PRO A 113 -10.64 -2.49 -9.02
CA PRO A 113 -11.16 -1.13 -8.96
C PRO A 113 -12.66 -1.08 -8.66
N VAL A 114 -13.06 -0.16 -7.81
CA VAL A 114 -14.48 0.07 -7.50
C VAL A 114 -15.15 0.76 -8.69
N PRO A 115 -16.16 0.15 -9.34
CA PRO A 115 -16.79 0.75 -10.49
C PRO A 115 -17.36 2.15 -10.19
N GLY A 116 -17.02 3.13 -11.02
CA GLY A 116 -17.48 4.51 -10.92
C GLY A 116 -16.79 5.37 -9.85
N TYR A 117 -15.94 4.78 -9.00
CA TYR A 117 -15.18 5.53 -8.01
C TYR A 117 -13.92 6.15 -8.63
N GLN A 118 -13.66 7.41 -8.31
CA GLN A 118 -12.43 8.12 -8.66
C GLN A 118 -11.78 8.65 -7.38
N ALA A 119 -10.52 8.26 -7.16
CA ALA A 119 -9.76 8.72 -6.01
C ALA A 119 -9.47 10.22 -6.12
N PRO A 120 -9.75 11.01 -5.07
CA PRO A 120 -9.34 12.40 -5.01
C PRO A 120 -7.80 12.55 -5.00
N PRO A 121 -7.26 13.73 -5.41
CA PRO A 121 -5.82 13.99 -5.41
C PRO A 121 -5.15 13.71 -4.07
N GLU A 122 -5.79 14.03 -2.96
CA GLU A 122 -5.26 13.81 -1.60
C GLU A 122 -5.00 12.32 -1.31
N THR A 123 -5.84 11.43 -1.84
CA THR A 123 -5.64 9.97 -1.71
C THR A 123 -4.42 9.51 -2.50
N THR A 124 -4.20 10.10 -3.68
CA THR A 124 -3.02 9.83 -4.51
C THR A 124 -1.73 10.30 -3.82
N GLU A 125 -1.76 11.45 -3.15
CA GLU A 125 -0.62 11.95 -2.36
C GLU A 125 -0.25 11.01 -1.20
N ILE A 126 -1.26 10.48 -0.49
CA ILE A 126 -1.02 9.50 0.58
C ILE A 126 -0.39 8.21 0.01
N ALA A 127 -0.89 7.72 -1.12
CA ALA A 127 -0.32 6.55 -1.80
C ALA A 127 1.12 6.80 -2.28
N ALA A 128 1.44 8.01 -2.75
CA ALA A 128 2.79 8.41 -3.13
C ALA A 128 3.78 8.35 -1.94
N GLY A 129 3.31 8.60 -0.71
CA GLY A 129 4.12 8.43 0.51
C GLY A 129 4.61 7.00 0.72
N LEU A 130 3.79 6.00 0.46
CA LEU A 130 4.20 4.59 0.49
C LEU A 130 5.24 4.30 -0.60
N MET A 131 5.05 4.81 -1.82
CA MET A 131 6.02 4.63 -2.91
C MET A 131 7.37 5.29 -2.57
N ARG A 132 7.38 6.43 -1.90
CA ARG A 132 8.61 7.07 -1.39
C ARG A 132 9.37 6.12 -0.46
N THR A 133 8.69 5.50 0.51
CA THR A 133 9.31 4.54 1.43
C THR A 133 9.92 3.34 0.69
N ILE A 134 9.26 2.85 -0.38
CA ILE A 134 9.79 1.77 -1.23
C ILE A 134 11.04 2.22 -1.99
N LEU A 135 11.03 3.41 -2.59
CA LEU A 135 12.18 4.00 -3.28
C LEU A 135 13.39 4.14 -2.36
N ASP A 136 13.20 4.69 -1.17
CA ASP A 136 14.26 4.89 -0.18
C ASP A 136 14.87 3.55 0.28
N ALA A 137 14.04 2.53 0.50
CA ALA A 137 14.51 1.19 0.84
C ALA A 137 15.28 0.53 -0.31
N CYS A 138 14.85 0.71 -1.56
CA CYS A 138 15.55 0.23 -2.74
C CYS A 138 16.91 0.93 -2.94
N ALA A 139 17.00 2.24 -2.69
CA ALA A 139 18.23 3.01 -2.76
C ALA A 139 19.25 2.50 -1.74
N THR A 140 18.81 2.29 -0.50
CA THR A 140 19.64 1.79 0.59
C THR A 140 20.17 0.39 0.31
N ALA A 141 19.33 -0.51 -0.21
CA ALA A 141 19.74 -1.88 -0.56
C ALA A 141 20.80 -1.89 -1.68
N GLY A 142 20.70 -0.97 -2.66
CA GLY A 142 21.69 -0.80 -3.72
C GLY A 142 23.06 -0.35 -3.19
N SER A 143 23.08 0.58 -2.24
CA SER A 143 24.32 1.07 -1.64
C SER A 143 25.02 0.03 -0.76
N ALA A 144 24.28 -0.83 -0.07
CA ALA A 144 24.82 -1.89 0.76
C ALA A 144 25.52 -2.98 -0.07
N ALA A 145 25.02 -3.26 -1.26
CA ALA A 145 25.63 -4.22 -2.19
C ALA A 145 26.97 -3.71 -2.76
N THR A 146 27.18 -2.38 -2.82
CA THR A 146 28.43 -1.76 -3.29
C THR A 146 29.45 -1.52 -2.20
N GLY A 147 29.08 -1.60 -0.90
CA GLY A 147 29.92 -1.21 0.24
C GLY A 147 30.88 -2.27 0.78
N SER A 148 30.92 -3.50 0.25
CA SER A 148 31.82 -4.55 0.72
C SER A 148 32.96 -4.81 -0.25
N GLY A 149 33.78 -3.81 -0.54
CA GLY A 149 35.11 -3.98 -1.14
C GLY A 149 35.30 -3.33 -2.50
N GLY A 150 36.07 -2.22 -2.51
CA GLY A 150 36.80 -1.77 -3.70
C GLY A 150 36.04 -0.83 -4.63
N ALA A 151 36.69 0.27 -4.99
CA ALA A 151 36.22 1.25 -5.97
C ALA A 151 35.92 0.62 -7.34
N GLY A 152 34.67 0.33 -7.57
CA GLY A 152 34.10 -0.13 -8.80
C GLY A 152 32.59 -0.22 -8.60
N SER A 153 31.79 0.40 -9.46
CA SER A 153 30.34 0.29 -9.48
C SER A 153 29.92 -1.18 -9.68
N GLY A 154 29.86 -1.95 -8.60
CA GLY A 154 29.66 -3.40 -8.62
C GLY A 154 28.20 -3.85 -8.77
N GLY A 155 27.31 -3.05 -9.33
CA GLY A 155 26.01 -3.51 -9.81
C GLY A 155 26.21 -4.25 -11.12
N GLN A 156 25.52 -5.39 -11.30
CA GLN A 156 25.43 -6.00 -12.62
C GLN A 156 24.92 -4.95 -13.62
N PRO A 157 25.56 -4.83 -14.81
CA PRO A 157 25.10 -3.88 -15.80
C PRO A 157 23.63 -4.18 -16.16
N LEU A 158 22.85 -3.11 -16.30
CA LEU A 158 21.45 -3.23 -16.73
C LEU A 158 21.38 -3.96 -18.05
N THR A 159 20.43 -4.85 -18.18
CA THR A 159 20.09 -5.42 -19.47
C THR A 159 19.56 -4.30 -20.39
N GLU A 160 19.55 -4.53 -21.71
CA GLU A 160 19.05 -3.55 -22.69
C GLU A 160 17.61 -3.12 -22.38
N LEU A 161 16.74 -4.07 -22.00
CA LEU A 161 15.35 -3.78 -21.62
C LEU A 161 15.23 -2.99 -20.30
N GLU A 162 16.10 -3.25 -19.34
CA GLU A 162 16.12 -2.48 -18.09
C GLU A 162 16.59 -1.05 -18.33
N ALA A 163 17.58 -0.85 -19.19
CA ALA A 163 18.03 0.47 -19.59
C ALA A 163 16.95 1.21 -20.39
N GLU A 164 16.18 0.50 -21.21
CA GLU A 164 15.04 1.06 -21.94
C GLU A 164 13.92 1.47 -20.96
N LEU A 165 13.56 0.61 -20.00
CA LEU A 165 12.61 0.92 -18.95
C LEU A 165 13.04 2.16 -18.15
N ALA A 166 14.30 2.24 -17.75
CA ALA A 166 14.83 3.39 -17.02
C ALA A 166 14.66 4.69 -17.80
N ARG A 167 14.98 4.68 -19.12
CA ARG A 167 14.77 5.85 -19.99
C ARG A 167 13.29 6.26 -20.10
N HIS A 168 12.37 5.31 -20.17
CA HIS A 168 10.93 5.61 -20.18
C HIS A 168 10.49 6.25 -18.84
N LEU A 169 11.04 5.76 -17.73
CA LEU A 169 10.68 6.24 -16.39
C LEU A 169 11.28 7.60 -16.04
N GLU A 170 12.39 8.01 -16.70
CA GLU A 170 12.91 9.40 -16.58
C GLU A 170 11.88 10.43 -17.06
N GLY A 171 11.18 10.14 -18.17
CA GLY A 171 10.15 11.01 -18.73
C GLY A 171 8.76 10.84 -18.12
N ALA A 172 8.56 9.88 -17.26
CA ALA A 172 7.27 9.67 -16.58
C ALA A 172 7.01 10.81 -15.59
N GLY A 173 5.74 11.19 -15.41
CA GLY A 173 5.34 12.25 -14.48
C GLY A 173 5.76 11.96 -13.02
N PRO A 174 5.53 12.92 -12.11
CA PRO A 174 6.00 12.82 -10.73
C PRO A 174 5.38 11.61 -10.01
N TRP A 175 6.26 10.77 -9.46
CA TRP A 175 5.86 9.59 -8.68
C TRP A 175 5.70 9.90 -7.20
N VAL A 176 6.38 10.93 -6.74
CA VAL A 176 6.47 11.32 -5.34
C VAL A 176 6.60 12.85 -5.25
N SER A 177 6.19 13.42 -4.13
CA SER A 177 6.41 14.83 -3.85
C SER A 177 7.89 15.08 -3.51
N GLY A 178 8.49 16.13 -4.04
CA GLY A 178 9.87 16.54 -3.78
C GLY A 178 10.83 16.16 -4.90
N GLU A 179 12.06 15.76 -4.56
CA GLU A 179 13.08 15.38 -5.53
C GLU A 179 12.69 14.09 -6.25
N GLU A 180 12.66 14.15 -7.58
CA GLU A 180 12.33 13.00 -8.42
C GLU A 180 13.54 12.05 -8.52
N PRO A 181 13.36 10.75 -8.22
CA PRO A 181 14.41 9.75 -8.40
C PRO A 181 14.67 9.49 -9.88
N GLY A 182 15.90 9.10 -10.22
CA GLY A 182 16.26 8.69 -11.57
C GLY A 182 15.53 7.43 -12.03
N GLY A 183 15.44 7.24 -13.36
CA GLY A 183 14.68 6.15 -13.97
C GLY A 183 15.13 4.75 -13.55
N GLU A 184 16.42 4.55 -13.27
CA GLU A 184 16.95 3.28 -12.77
C GLU A 184 16.35 2.92 -11.41
N LEU A 185 16.34 3.88 -10.46
CA LEU A 185 15.75 3.66 -9.13
C LEU A 185 14.24 3.46 -9.21
N LYS A 186 13.55 4.24 -10.07
CA LYS A 186 12.13 4.03 -10.36
C LYS A 186 11.87 2.62 -10.90
N GLY A 187 12.68 2.15 -11.86
CA GLY A 187 12.59 0.81 -12.42
C GLY A 187 12.78 -0.29 -11.37
N ARG A 188 13.76 -0.12 -10.50
CA ARG A 188 14.01 -1.03 -9.37
C ARG A 188 12.83 -1.05 -8.38
N ALA A 189 12.32 0.10 -8.00
CA ALA A 189 11.17 0.21 -7.10
C ALA A 189 9.91 -0.41 -7.72
N LEU A 190 9.68 -0.20 -9.02
CA LEU A 190 8.55 -0.79 -9.74
C LEU A 190 8.63 -2.31 -9.78
N ARG A 191 9.80 -2.88 -10.11
CA ARG A 191 10.02 -4.34 -10.07
C ARG A 191 9.81 -4.88 -8.66
N THR A 192 10.34 -4.19 -7.66
CA THR A 192 10.14 -4.56 -6.25
C THR A 192 8.65 -4.60 -5.91
N TRP A 193 7.95 -3.53 -6.21
CA TRP A 193 6.52 -3.44 -5.93
C TRP A 193 5.73 -4.54 -6.64
N THR A 194 5.91 -4.72 -7.94
CA THR A 194 5.15 -5.69 -8.74
C THR A 194 5.39 -7.14 -8.29
N ARG A 195 6.61 -7.51 -7.93
CA ARG A 195 6.95 -8.87 -7.45
C ARG A 195 6.36 -9.12 -6.06
N LEU A 196 6.60 -8.23 -5.10
CA LEU A 196 6.07 -8.39 -3.74
C LEU A 196 4.54 -8.34 -3.73
N HIS A 197 3.95 -7.36 -4.41
CA HIS A 197 2.50 -7.23 -4.55
C HIS A 197 1.88 -8.45 -5.24
N GLY A 198 2.53 -8.99 -6.27
CA GLY A 198 2.06 -10.19 -6.97
C GLY A 198 1.93 -11.38 -6.02
N VAL A 199 2.97 -11.68 -5.25
CA VAL A 199 2.91 -12.81 -4.28
C VAL A 199 1.85 -12.54 -3.20
N ILE A 200 1.81 -11.33 -2.63
CA ILE A 200 0.83 -10.99 -1.58
C ILE A 200 -0.60 -11.11 -2.11
N SER A 201 -0.89 -10.52 -3.28
CA SER A 201 -2.24 -10.55 -3.87
C SER A 201 -2.72 -11.96 -4.19
N LEU A 202 -1.85 -12.80 -4.76
CA LEU A 202 -2.18 -14.19 -5.11
C LEU A 202 -2.37 -15.04 -3.84
N ASP A 203 -1.57 -14.82 -2.79
CA ASP A 203 -1.71 -15.47 -1.49
C ASP A 203 -3.06 -15.11 -0.83
N LEU A 204 -3.40 -13.83 -0.75
CA LEU A 204 -4.67 -13.35 -0.17
C LEU A 204 -5.91 -13.82 -0.93
N GLN A 205 -5.81 -13.98 -2.25
CA GLN A 205 -6.89 -14.49 -3.10
C GLN A 205 -6.97 -16.03 -3.12
N GLY A 206 -6.12 -16.73 -2.35
CA GLY A 206 -6.12 -18.19 -2.25
C GLY A 206 -5.60 -18.91 -3.49
N GLN A 207 -4.94 -18.22 -4.44
CA GLN A 207 -4.47 -18.82 -5.69
C GLN A 207 -3.41 -19.92 -5.48
N PHE A 208 -2.70 -19.87 -4.36
CA PHE A 208 -1.69 -20.88 -4.01
C PHE A 208 -2.25 -22.08 -3.21
N THR A 209 -3.51 -22.03 -2.76
CA THR A 209 -4.09 -23.03 -1.84
C THR A 209 -4.01 -24.46 -2.37
N THR A 210 -4.18 -24.64 -3.69
CA THR A 210 -4.16 -25.98 -4.33
C THR A 210 -2.78 -26.42 -4.81
N MET A 211 -1.76 -25.56 -4.72
CA MET A 211 -0.43 -25.82 -5.26
C MET A 211 0.47 -26.58 -4.28
N GLY A 212 0.07 -26.76 -3.02
CA GLY A 212 0.75 -27.62 -2.05
C GLY A 212 2.10 -27.11 -1.54
N PHE A 213 2.33 -25.77 -1.58
CA PHE A 213 3.54 -25.14 -1.01
C PHE A 213 3.17 -23.98 -0.09
N ASP A 214 4.11 -23.56 0.76
CA ASP A 214 3.95 -22.38 1.60
C ASP A 214 4.33 -21.10 0.84
N PRO A 215 3.37 -20.17 0.58
CA PRO A 215 3.66 -18.91 -0.09
C PRO A 215 4.70 -18.02 0.63
N SER A 216 4.94 -18.24 1.93
CA SER A 216 5.97 -17.50 2.66
C SER A 216 7.37 -17.81 2.14
N VAL A 217 7.63 -19.05 1.71
CA VAL A 217 8.91 -19.45 1.13
C VAL A 217 9.15 -18.75 -0.22
N LEU A 218 8.12 -18.66 -1.07
CA LEU A 218 8.18 -17.89 -2.30
C LEU A 218 8.46 -16.42 -2.02
N PHE A 219 7.75 -15.84 -1.04
CA PHE A 219 7.91 -14.42 -0.71
C PHE A 219 9.35 -14.10 -0.22
N GLU A 220 9.93 -14.93 0.64
CA GLU A 220 11.32 -14.75 1.09
C GLU A 220 12.33 -14.94 -0.06
N ALA A 221 12.07 -15.89 -0.98
CA ALA A 221 12.91 -16.08 -2.16
C ALA A 221 12.87 -14.85 -3.09
N GLU A 222 11.70 -14.18 -3.24
CA GLU A 222 11.58 -12.94 -3.97
C GLU A 222 12.33 -11.78 -3.32
N ILE A 223 12.29 -11.68 -1.97
CA ILE A 223 13.07 -10.68 -1.23
C ILE A 223 14.58 -10.91 -1.50
N ASP A 224 15.04 -12.15 -1.38
CA ASP A 224 16.46 -12.46 -1.60
C ASP A 224 16.90 -12.20 -3.04
N ALA A 225 16.06 -12.49 -4.02
CA ALA A 225 16.34 -12.19 -5.43
C ALA A 225 16.43 -10.67 -5.67
N LEU A 226 15.49 -9.90 -5.15
CA LEU A 226 15.46 -8.44 -5.26
C LEU A 226 16.68 -7.78 -4.59
N MET A 227 17.15 -8.33 -3.47
CA MET A 227 18.35 -7.82 -2.78
C MET A 227 19.64 -8.12 -3.53
N ARG A 228 19.69 -9.19 -4.32
CA ARG A 228 20.85 -9.53 -5.18
C ARG A 228 20.90 -8.73 -6.49
N GLY A 229 19.89 -7.89 -6.77
CA GLY A 229 19.82 -7.08 -7.99
C GLY A 229 19.03 -7.75 -9.12
N GLY A 230 18.21 -8.75 -8.78
CA GLY A 230 17.33 -9.46 -9.73
C GLY A 230 16.04 -8.73 -10.03
#